data_75322d68eea5b868083524dc2bd5fe87
#
_entry.id   75322d68eea5b868083524dc2bd5fe87
#
_cell.length_a   1.000
_cell.length_b   1.000
_cell.length_c   1.000
_cell.angle_alpha   90.00
_cell.angle_beta   90.00
_cell.angle_gamma   90.00
#
_symmetry.space_group_name_H-M   'P 1'
#
loop_
_entity.id
_entity.type
_entity.pdbx_description
1 polymer ?
#
loop_
_entity_poly.entity_id
_entity_poly.type
_entity_poly.pdbx_seq_one_letter_code
_entity_poly.pdbx_strand_id
1 'polypeptide(L)'
;MAEQAEAEFNLRDLNDQELTEQVHDDLYNGLKAEVEEATHIFLERGWNAEKVLNVALVEGMRIVGVDFRDGILFVPEVLLAANSMKGGMEILRPLLAETGVPPIGKIVIGTVKGDIHDIGKNLVSMMLEGAGFEVIDLGINNPVEKYLAALEEHKPDILGMSALLTTTMPYMKVVIDRLKETGIRNDYIVLVGGAPLNEEFGKAVGADAYCRDAAIAVETAKNLLAARRAGASATAAAAANAA
;
A
#
# COMPACT_ATOMS: atom_id res chain seq x y z
N MET A 1 51.08 -18.67 -8.58
CA MET A 1 50.19 -17.61 -8.08
C MET A 1 48.84 -18.28 -7.91
N ALA A 2 48.41 -18.48 -6.68
CA ALA A 2 47.10 -19.06 -6.39
C ALA A 2 46.06 -17.94 -6.57
N GLU A 3 45.22 -18.13 -7.57
CA GLU A 3 43.99 -17.38 -7.77
C GLU A 3 43.09 -17.71 -6.57
N GLN A 4 42.97 -16.78 -5.63
CA GLN A 4 41.94 -16.87 -4.56
C GLN A 4 40.61 -16.71 -5.29
N ALA A 5 39.90 -17.84 -5.50
CA ALA A 5 38.50 -17.79 -5.84
C ALA A 5 37.81 -17.00 -4.70
N GLU A 6 37.34 -15.79 -4.98
CA GLU A 6 36.41 -15.08 -4.11
C GLU A 6 35.23 -16.05 -3.89
N ALA A 7 34.98 -16.42 -2.64
CA ALA A 7 33.84 -17.25 -2.29
C ALA A 7 32.59 -16.52 -2.80
N GLU A 8 31.89 -17.14 -3.75
CA GLU A 8 30.68 -16.59 -4.32
C GLU A 8 29.67 -16.40 -3.20
N PHE A 9 29.22 -15.17 -2.95
CA PHE A 9 28.25 -14.84 -1.92
C PHE A 9 26.96 -15.62 -2.17
N ASN A 10 26.50 -16.39 -1.17
CA ASN A 10 25.33 -17.23 -1.31
C ASN A 10 24.34 -16.94 -0.16
N LEU A 11 23.12 -16.51 -0.51
CA LEU A 11 22.06 -16.21 0.44
C LEU A 11 21.74 -17.39 1.37
N ARG A 12 21.97 -18.63 0.90
CA ARG A 12 21.71 -19.86 1.67
C ARG A 12 22.65 -20.06 2.86
N ASP A 13 23.83 -19.43 2.84
CA ASP A 13 24.83 -19.53 3.90
C ASP A 13 24.53 -18.58 5.07
N LEU A 14 23.67 -17.57 4.86
CA LEU A 14 23.25 -16.62 5.87
C LEU A 14 22.29 -17.30 6.88
N ASN A 15 22.40 -16.95 8.15
CA ASN A 15 21.37 -17.29 9.14
C ASN A 15 20.09 -16.46 8.92
N ASP A 16 18.99 -16.75 9.64
CA ASP A 16 17.71 -16.08 9.42
C ASP A 16 17.74 -14.58 9.67
N GLN A 17 18.53 -14.12 10.62
CA GLN A 17 18.67 -12.68 10.89
C GLN A 17 19.46 -12.00 9.77
N GLU A 18 20.62 -12.54 9.42
CA GLU A 18 21.46 -12.02 8.33
C GLU A 18 20.70 -12.02 7.01
N LEU A 19 19.93 -13.08 6.72
CA LEU A 19 19.09 -13.14 5.52
C LEU A 19 17.98 -12.10 5.54
N THR A 20 17.39 -11.81 6.70
CA THR A 20 16.38 -10.75 6.84
C THR A 20 16.99 -9.37 6.56
N GLU A 21 18.14 -9.08 7.16
CA GLU A 21 18.87 -7.82 6.92
C GLU A 21 19.26 -7.70 5.45
N GLN A 22 19.71 -8.79 4.83
CA GLN A 22 20.05 -8.82 3.40
C GLN A 22 18.81 -8.54 2.52
N VAL A 23 17.65 -9.10 2.84
CA VAL A 23 16.41 -8.82 2.08
C VAL A 23 16.00 -7.34 2.21
N HIS A 24 16.21 -6.72 3.36
CA HIS A 24 15.98 -5.28 3.50
C HIS A 24 16.88 -4.46 2.57
N ASP A 25 18.17 -4.83 2.50
CA ASP A 25 19.13 -4.19 1.60
C ASP A 25 18.81 -4.47 0.12
N ASP A 26 18.43 -5.70 -0.23
CA ASP A 26 18.05 -6.09 -1.59
C ASP A 26 16.77 -5.38 -2.05
N LEU A 27 15.77 -5.24 -1.17
CA LEU A 27 14.58 -4.42 -1.44
C LEU A 27 14.96 -2.96 -1.66
N TYR A 28 15.78 -2.40 -0.77
CA TYR A 28 16.22 -1.02 -0.86
C TYR A 28 16.95 -0.71 -2.17
N ASN A 29 17.76 -1.65 -2.63
CA ASN A 29 18.53 -1.55 -3.87
C ASN A 29 17.76 -2.03 -5.13
N GLY A 30 16.54 -2.49 -4.99
CA GLY A 30 15.71 -2.93 -6.11
C GLY A 30 16.11 -4.26 -6.73
N LEU A 31 16.77 -5.13 -5.97
CA LEU A 31 17.29 -6.44 -6.40
C LEU A 31 16.19 -7.51 -6.33
N LYS A 32 15.35 -7.53 -7.36
CA LYS A 32 14.14 -8.38 -7.37
C LYS A 32 14.45 -9.87 -7.30
N ALA A 33 15.44 -10.34 -8.05
CA ALA A 33 15.78 -11.77 -8.11
C ALA A 33 16.27 -12.29 -6.76
N GLU A 34 17.07 -11.50 -6.06
CA GLU A 34 17.59 -11.79 -4.73
C GLU A 34 16.47 -11.85 -3.68
N VAL A 35 15.51 -10.91 -3.74
CA VAL A 35 14.32 -10.91 -2.88
C VAL A 35 13.45 -12.14 -3.14
N GLU A 36 13.25 -12.54 -4.39
CA GLU A 36 12.52 -13.76 -4.76
C GLU A 36 13.23 -15.01 -4.22
N GLU A 37 14.56 -15.12 -4.41
CA GLU A 37 15.35 -16.22 -3.90
C GLU A 37 15.30 -16.32 -2.37
N ALA A 38 15.52 -15.20 -1.67
CA ALA A 38 15.46 -15.17 -0.21
C ALA A 38 14.06 -15.53 0.32
N THR A 39 12.99 -15.11 -0.37
CA THR A 39 11.62 -15.50 -0.05
C THR A 39 11.45 -17.02 -0.09
N HIS A 40 11.97 -17.70 -1.12
CA HIS A 40 11.96 -19.15 -1.20
C HIS A 40 12.78 -19.79 -0.09
N ILE A 41 13.97 -19.27 0.22
CA ILE A 41 14.83 -19.79 1.30
C ILE A 41 14.11 -19.73 2.65
N PHE A 42 13.42 -18.63 2.98
CA PHE A 42 12.65 -18.54 4.22
C PHE A 42 11.54 -19.60 4.29
N LEU A 43 10.81 -19.80 3.19
CA LEU A 43 9.76 -20.81 3.13
C LEU A 43 10.33 -22.23 3.27
N GLU A 44 11.44 -22.55 2.62
CA GLU A 44 12.17 -23.82 2.76
C GLU A 44 12.65 -24.08 4.20
N ARG A 45 13.00 -23.00 4.94
CA ARG A 45 13.39 -23.04 6.36
C ARG A 45 12.19 -23.15 7.30
N GLY A 46 10.97 -23.22 6.78
CA GLY A 46 9.74 -23.41 7.56
C GLY A 46 9.14 -22.12 8.11
N TRP A 47 9.56 -20.94 7.63
CA TRP A 47 8.81 -19.72 7.92
C TRP A 47 7.45 -19.77 7.22
N ASN A 48 6.40 -19.37 7.92
CA ASN A 48 5.11 -19.21 7.27
C ASN A 48 5.08 -17.92 6.42
N ALA A 49 4.18 -17.87 5.45
CA ALA A 49 4.08 -16.76 4.50
C ALA A 49 3.82 -15.41 5.20
N GLU A 50 3.04 -15.40 6.30
CA GLU A 50 2.76 -14.19 7.08
C GLU A 50 4.03 -13.64 7.75
N LYS A 51 4.88 -14.51 8.30
CA LYS A 51 6.14 -14.08 8.92
C LYS A 51 7.10 -13.51 7.88
N VAL A 52 7.24 -14.17 6.73
CA VAL A 52 8.08 -13.67 5.62
C VAL A 52 7.57 -12.31 5.16
N LEU A 53 6.26 -12.19 4.94
CA LEU A 53 5.64 -10.93 4.55
C LEU A 53 5.96 -9.81 5.54
N ASN A 54 5.67 -10.00 6.82
CA ASN A 54 5.74 -8.92 7.80
C ASN A 54 7.18 -8.57 8.20
N VAL A 55 8.04 -9.57 8.40
CA VAL A 55 9.40 -9.36 8.94
C VAL A 55 10.40 -9.02 7.84
N ALA A 56 10.35 -9.71 6.70
CA ALA A 56 11.31 -9.48 5.63
C ALA A 56 10.84 -8.39 4.66
N LEU A 57 9.62 -8.52 4.10
CA LEU A 57 9.21 -7.66 3.00
C LEU A 57 8.61 -6.32 3.47
N VAL A 58 7.62 -6.34 4.35
CA VAL A 58 6.93 -5.10 4.81
C VAL A 58 7.87 -4.21 5.61
N GLU A 59 8.74 -4.79 6.46
CA GLU A 59 9.71 -4.01 7.21
C GLU A 59 10.78 -3.38 6.30
N GLY A 60 11.26 -4.10 5.27
CA GLY A 60 12.16 -3.56 4.26
C GLY A 60 11.52 -2.37 3.52
N MET A 61 10.27 -2.52 3.08
CA MET A 61 9.54 -1.42 2.45
C MET A 61 9.24 -0.25 3.40
N ARG A 62 9.12 -0.50 4.70
CA ARG A 62 9.00 0.57 5.70
C ARG A 62 10.26 1.44 5.74
N ILE A 63 11.45 0.83 5.66
CA ILE A 63 12.73 1.55 5.59
C ILE A 63 12.76 2.43 4.33
N VAL A 64 12.44 1.86 3.17
CA VAL A 64 12.33 2.60 1.89
C VAL A 64 11.36 3.79 2.02
N GLY A 65 10.22 3.58 2.66
CA GLY A 65 9.21 4.63 2.86
C GLY A 65 9.70 5.78 3.76
N VAL A 66 10.46 5.48 4.80
CA VAL A 66 11.08 6.49 5.68
C VAL A 66 12.09 7.33 4.91
N ASP A 67 13.01 6.70 4.20
CA ASP A 67 14.06 7.39 3.46
C ASP A 67 13.51 8.19 2.26
N PHE A 68 12.45 7.72 1.64
CA PHE A 68 11.72 8.50 0.64
C PHE A 68 11.08 9.76 1.25
N ARG A 69 10.40 9.63 2.39
CA ARG A 69 9.82 10.77 3.11
C ARG A 69 10.86 11.79 3.52
N ASP A 70 12.03 11.33 3.97
CA ASP A 70 13.12 12.16 4.45
C ASP A 70 13.99 12.72 3.31
N GLY A 71 13.67 12.39 2.04
CA GLY A 71 14.33 12.91 0.84
C GLY A 71 15.69 12.28 0.55
N ILE A 72 15.98 11.11 1.14
CA ILE A 72 17.19 10.31 0.88
C ILE A 72 17.00 9.53 -0.41
N LEU A 73 15.83 8.88 -0.58
CA LEU A 73 15.42 8.19 -1.82
C LEU A 73 14.53 9.07 -2.68
N PHE A 74 14.58 8.84 -3.99
CA PHE A 74 13.73 9.48 -4.99
C PHE A 74 12.81 8.47 -5.67
N VAL A 75 11.87 8.96 -6.49
CA VAL A 75 10.85 8.13 -7.15
C VAL A 75 11.43 6.91 -7.90
N PRO A 76 12.52 7.01 -8.68
CA PRO A 76 13.07 5.84 -9.38
C PRO A 76 13.50 4.71 -8.45
N GLU A 77 14.17 5.03 -7.34
CA GLU A 77 14.64 4.03 -6.37
C GLU A 77 13.46 3.35 -5.66
N VAL A 78 12.44 4.13 -5.28
CA VAL A 78 11.22 3.58 -4.67
C VAL A 78 10.45 2.67 -5.62
N LEU A 79 10.41 2.98 -6.92
CA LEU A 79 9.79 2.12 -7.94
C LEU A 79 10.55 0.80 -8.10
N LEU A 80 11.88 0.81 -8.03
CA LEU A 80 12.69 -0.41 -8.06
C LEU A 80 12.45 -1.27 -6.82
N ALA A 81 12.46 -0.66 -5.64
CA ALA A 81 12.16 -1.35 -4.38
C ALA A 81 10.75 -1.97 -4.39
N ALA A 82 9.74 -1.21 -4.84
CA ALA A 82 8.36 -1.70 -4.95
C ALA A 82 8.22 -2.86 -5.95
N ASN A 83 8.99 -2.84 -7.05
CA ASN A 83 9.02 -3.95 -7.99
C ASN A 83 9.67 -5.21 -7.38
N SER A 84 10.70 -5.06 -6.55
CA SER A 84 11.32 -6.17 -5.82
C SER A 84 10.37 -6.75 -4.79
N MET A 85 9.67 -5.90 -4.02
CA MET A 85 8.59 -6.30 -3.12
C MET A 85 7.51 -7.10 -3.84
N LYS A 86 7.10 -6.66 -5.03
CA LYS A 86 6.11 -7.37 -5.84
C LYS A 86 6.55 -8.79 -6.19
N GLY A 87 7.84 -9.02 -6.50
CA GLY A 87 8.39 -10.35 -6.75
C GLY A 87 8.19 -11.28 -5.55
N GLY A 88 8.60 -10.87 -4.37
CA GLY A 88 8.37 -11.64 -3.14
C GLY A 88 6.88 -11.88 -2.85
N MET A 89 6.04 -10.86 -3.06
CA MET A 89 4.59 -10.98 -2.89
C MET A 89 3.93 -11.96 -3.87
N GLU A 90 4.38 -12.06 -5.11
CA GLU A 90 3.85 -13.02 -6.08
C GLU A 90 4.06 -14.48 -5.60
N ILE A 91 5.14 -14.77 -4.89
CA ILE A 91 5.42 -16.07 -4.26
C ILE A 91 4.52 -16.30 -3.04
N LEU A 92 4.34 -15.29 -2.19
CA LEU A 92 3.59 -15.42 -0.93
C LEU A 92 2.08 -15.41 -1.12
N ARG A 93 1.54 -14.74 -2.12
CA ARG A 93 0.10 -14.52 -2.34
C ARG A 93 -0.74 -15.80 -2.33
N PRO A 94 -0.39 -16.88 -3.06
CA PRO A 94 -1.14 -18.13 -3.00
C PRO A 94 -1.12 -18.77 -1.60
N LEU A 95 0.01 -18.74 -0.91
CA LEU A 95 0.17 -19.31 0.43
C LEU A 95 -0.63 -18.52 1.49
N LEU A 96 -0.65 -17.19 1.38
CA LEU A 96 -1.47 -16.35 2.25
C LEU A 96 -2.97 -16.59 2.03
N ALA A 97 -3.40 -16.79 0.78
CA ALA A 97 -4.79 -17.12 0.47
C ALA A 97 -5.20 -18.47 1.06
N GLU A 98 -4.33 -19.48 1.03
CA GLU A 98 -4.58 -20.80 1.63
C GLU A 98 -4.67 -20.76 3.16
N THR A 99 -3.86 -19.91 3.80
CA THR A 99 -3.85 -19.79 5.27
C THR A 99 -4.94 -18.87 5.81
N GLY A 100 -5.65 -18.16 4.92
CA GLY A 100 -6.74 -17.24 5.31
C GLY A 100 -6.26 -15.99 6.04
N VAL A 101 -4.97 -15.66 5.96
CA VAL A 101 -4.43 -14.40 6.53
C VAL A 101 -4.99 -13.24 5.72
N PRO A 102 -5.82 -12.36 6.33
CA PRO A 102 -6.36 -11.22 5.60
C PRO A 102 -5.29 -10.16 5.38
N PRO A 103 -5.39 -9.37 4.29
CA PRO A 103 -4.57 -8.17 4.14
C PRO A 103 -4.83 -7.19 5.30
N ILE A 104 -3.90 -6.24 5.52
CA ILE A 104 -4.07 -5.18 6.53
C ILE A 104 -5.39 -4.44 6.32
N GLY A 105 -5.76 -4.21 5.06
CA GLY A 105 -7.00 -3.59 4.63
C GLY A 105 -7.10 -3.62 3.12
N LYS A 106 -8.26 -3.24 2.59
CA LYS A 106 -8.53 -3.20 1.16
C LYS A 106 -8.73 -1.75 0.71
N ILE A 107 -8.12 -1.37 -0.41
CA ILE A 107 -8.16 -0.02 -0.97
C ILE A 107 -8.60 -0.08 -2.43
N VAL A 108 -9.60 0.70 -2.79
CA VAL A 108 -9.89 1.06 -4.18
C VAL A 108 -9.25 2.41 -4.45
N ILE A 109 -8.44 2.52 -5.50
CA ILE A 109 -7.77 3.76 -5.88
C ILE A 109 -7.96 4.04 -7.37
N GLY A 110 -8.08 5.31 -7.75
CA GLY A 110 -8.21 5.70 -9.15
C GLY A 110 -7.91 7.17 -9.39
N THR A 111 -7.53 7.50 -10.63
CA THR A 111 -7.44 8.88 -11.10
C THR A 111 -8.82 9.34 -11.57
N VAL A 112 -9.24 10.52 -11.13
CA VAL A 112 -10.58 11.06 -11.38
C VAL A 112 -10.87 11.29 -12.87
N LYS A 113 -12.15 11.42 -13.22
CA LYS A 113 -12.61 11.70 -14.59
C LYS A 113 -11.96 12.95 -15.18
N GLY A 114 -11.53 12.81 -16.44
CA GLY A 114 -10.87 13.86 -17.20
C GLY A 114 -9.36 13.98 -16.94
N ASP A 115 -8.82 13.19 -16.01
CA ASP A 115 -7.40 13.15 -15.69
C ASP A 115 -6.78 11.82 -16.13
N ILE A 116 -5.62 11.89 -16.79
CA ILE A 116 -4.90 10.72 -17.32
C ILE A 116 -3.54 10.49 -16.64
N HIS A 117 -3.24 11.27 -15.60
CA HIS A 117 -1.98 11.16 -14.88
C HIS A 117 -2.05 10.04 -13.86
N ASP A 118 -1.10 9.11 -13.91
CA ASP A 118 -1.11 7.91 -13.07
C ASP A 118 0.22 7.62 -12.36
N ILE A 119 1.33 8.27 -12.73
CA ILE A 119 2.65 7.98 -12.14
C ILE A 119 2.62 8.06 -10.61
N GLY A 120 2.12 9.16 -10.06
CA GLY A 120 2.01 9.33 -8.60
C GLY A 120 1.04 8.34 -7.96
N LYS A 121 -0.11 8.08 -8.62
CA LYS A 121 -1.09 7.10 -8.16
C LYS A 121 -0.49 5.68 -8.15
N ASN A 122 0.23 5.31 -9.20
CA ASN A 122 0.87 3.99 -9.29
C ASN A 122 1.93 3.81 -8.19
N LEU A 123 2.71 4.86 -7.89
CA LEU A 123 3.65 4.85 -6.77
C LEU A 123 2.92 4.63 -5.43
N VAL A 124 1.82 5.36 -5.19
CA VAL A 124 0.99 5.17 -3.98
C VAL A 124 0.45 3.74 -3.91
N SER A 125 -0.08 3.21 -5.02
CA SER A 125 -0.59 1.83 -5.11
C SER A 125 0.48 0.80 -4.75
N MET A 126 1.68 0.91 -5.34
CA MET A 126 2.79 0.00 -5.07
C MET A 126 3.26 0.07 -3.61
N MET A 127 3.35 1.27 -3.03
CA MET A 127 3.74 1.43 -1.62
C MET A 127 2.67 0.92 -0.65
N LEU A 128 1.39 1.04 -0.98
CA LEU A 128 0.29 0.45 -0.20
C LEU A 128 0.31 -1.08 -0.29
N GLU A 129 0.54 -1.65 -1.47
CA GLU A 129 0.74 -3.10 -1.64
C GLU A 129 1.95 -3.57 -0.82
N GLY A 130 3.09 -2.87 -0.92
CA GLY A 130 4.28 -3.12 -0.12
C GLY A 130 4.07 -2.97 1.39
N ALA A 131 3.07 -2.21 1.81
CA ALA A 131 2.68 -2.07 3.20
C ALA A 131 1.67 -3.12 3.68
N GLY A 132 1.27 -4.08 2.82
CA GLY A 132 0.39 -5.20 3.15
C GLY A 132 -1.10 -4.96 2.88
N PHE A 133 -1.47 -3.91 2.12
CA PHE A 133 -2.85 -3.70 1.68
C PHE A 133 -3.17 -4.49 0.40
N GLU A 134 -4.42 -4.90 0.25
CA GLU A 134 -4.99 -5.30 -1.05
C GLU A 134 -5.41 -4.04 -1.81
N VAL A 135 -4.80 -3.78 -2.96
CA VAL A 135 -5.06 -2.58 -3.76
C VAL A 135 -5.79 -2.94 -5.04
N ILE A 136 -6.96 -2.32 -5.26
CA ILE A 136 -7.74 -2.40 -6.49
C ILE A 136 -7.56 -1.08 -7.23
N ASP A 137 -6.73 -1.08 -8.26
CA ASP A 137 -6.45 0.10 -9.08
C ASP A 137 -7.44 0.19 -10.25
N LEU A 138 -8.24 1.25 -10.26
CA LEU A 138 -9.21 1.54 -11.32
C LEU A 138 -8.60 2.18 -12.57
N GLY A 139 -7.28 2.48 -12.53
CA GLY A 139 -6.60 3.20 -13.60
C GLY A 139 -6.96 4.68 -13.64
N ILE A 140 -7.05 5.23 -14.86
CA ILE A 140 -7.22 6.66 -15.11
C ILE A 140 -8.65 6.98 -15.57
N ASN A 141 -9.00 8.28 -15.55
CA ASN A 141 -10.23 8.81 -16.13
C ASN A 141 -11.52 8.11 -15.62
N ASN A 142 -11.64 7.97 -14.30
CA ASN A 142 -12.73 7.23 -13.69
C ASN A 142 -13.93 8.14 -13.41
N PRO A 143 -15.11 7.87 -14.04
CA PRO A 143 -16.35 8.52 -13.69
C PRO A 143 -16.87 8.01 -12.32
N VAL A 144 -17.80 8.75 -11.72
CA VAL A 144 -18.34 8.44 -10.37
C VAL A 144 -18.98 7.05 -10.33
N GLU A 145 -19.64 6.62 -11.39
CA GLU A 145 -20.30 5.32 -11.50
C GLU A 145 -19.29 4.16 -11.36
N LYS A 146 -18.07 4.34 -11.89
CA LYS A 146 -17.01 3.32 -11.79
C LYS A 146 -16.50 3.19 -10.36
N TYR A 147 -16.36 4.31 -9.63
CA TYR A 147 -16.05 4.28 -8.21
C TYR A 147 -17.14 3.55 -7.41
N LEU A 148 -18.42 3.90 -7.62
CA LEU A 148 -19.53 3.27 -6.91
C LEU A 148 -19.59 1.76 -7.18
N ALA A 149 -19.47 1.34 -8.44
CA ALA A 149 -19.46 -0.07 -8.80
C ALA A 149 -18.31 -0.83 -8.13
N ALA A 150 -17.09 -0.26 -8.10
CA ALA A 150 -15.95 -0.86 -7.44
C ALA A 150 -16.10 -0.93 -5.91
N LEU A 151 -16.70 0.09 -5.30
CA LEU A 151 -17.00 0.09 -3.86
C LEU A 151 -18.02 -0.99 -3.50
N GLU A 152 -19.05 -1.19 -4.32
CA GLU A 152 -20.06 -2.23 -4.12
C GLU A 152 -19.48 -3.64 -4.32
N GLU A 153 -18.68 -3.84 -5.37
CA GLU A 153 -18.08 -5.13 -5.73
C GLU A 153 -17.01 -5.57 -4.70
N HIS A 154 -16.07 -4.68 -4.40
CA HIS A 154 -14.89 -5.05 -3.61
C HIS A 154 -15.02 -4.76 -2.12
N LYS A 155 -16.00 -3.93 -1.72
CA LYS A 155 -16.24 -3.53 -0.31
C LYS A 155 -14.95 -3.14 0.42
N PRO A 156 -14.18 -2.16 -0.10
CA PRO A 156 -12.92 -1.79 0.50
C PRO A 156 -13.10 -1.05 1.83
N ASP A 157 -12.04 -0.95 2.61
CA ASP A 157 -11.98 -0.07 3.78
C ASP A 157 -11.76 1.39 3.38
N ILE A 158 -11.02 1.60 2.26
CA ILE A 158 -10.50 2.92 1.87
C ILE A 158 -10.79 3.18 0.38
N LEU A 159 -11.19 4.40 0.07
CA LEU A 159 -11.25 4.96 -1.28
C LEU A 159 -10.13 6.00 -1.44
N GLY A 160 -9.21 5.77 -2.39
CA GLY A 160 -8.18 6.70 -2.81
C GLY A 160 -8.53 7.40 -4.12
N MET A 161 -8.38 8.71 -4.19
CA MET A 161 -8.57 9.48 -5.42
C MET A 161 -7.35 10.34 -5.74
N SER A 162 -6.93 10.33 -7.01
CA SER A 162 -5.80 11.12 -7.53
C SER A 162 -6.25 12.09 -8.60
N ALA A 163 -5.67 13.30 -8.61
CA ALA A 163 -5.79 14.28 -9.68
C ALA A 163 -4.52 15.12 -9.79
N LEU A 164 -4.07 15.42 -11.01
CA LEU A 164 -2.88 16.25 -11.23
C LEU A 164 -3.21 17.65 -11.79
N LEU A 165 -4.42 17.89 -12.27
CA LEU A 165 -4.81 19.16 -12.85
C LEU A 165 -5.80 19.91 -11.95
N THR A 166 -5.62 21.23 -11.85
CA THR A 166 -6.57 22.11 -11.15
C THR A 166 -7.97 22.07 -11.73
N THR A 167 -8.09 21.69 -13.01
CA THR A 167 -9.38 21.53 -13.72
C THR A 167 -10.05 20.20 -13.43
N THR A 168 -9.32 19.17 -12.99
CA THR A 168 -9.86 17.82 -12.71
C THR A 168 -10.06 17.56 -11.22
N MET A 169 -9.24 18.19 -10.33
CA MET A 169 -9.37 17.99 -8.88
C MET A 169 -10.79 18.25 -8.33
N PRO A 170 -11.63 19.19 -8.85
CA PRO A 170 -12.98 19.37 -8.33
C PRO A 170 -13.89 18.15 -8.52
N TYR A 171 -13.53 17.21 -9.39
CA TYR A 171 -14.30 15.98 -9.59
C TYR A 171 -14.27 15.06 -8.35
N MET A 172 -13.27 15.18 -7.48
CA MET A 172 -13.25 14.48 -6.19
C MET A 172 -14.48 14.82 -5.34
N LYS A 173 -14.89 16.10 -5.37
CA LYS A 173 -16.12 16.53 -4.68
C LYS A 173 -17.37 15.85 -5.27
N VAL A 174 -17.44 15.69 -6.59
CA VAL A 174 -18.57 15.01 -7.25
C VAL A 174 -18.68 13.57 -6.75
N VAL A 175 -17.56 12.84 -6.65
CA VAL A 175 -17.54 11.47 -6.10
C VAL A 175 -17.99 11.46 -4.64
N ILE A 176 -17.43 12.31 -3.79
CA ILE A 176 -17.77 12.37 -2.36
C ILE A 176 -19.23 12.78 -2.13
N ASP A 177 -19.74 13.74 -2.88
CA ASP A 177 -21.14 14.15 -2.77
C ASP A 177 -22.09 13.00 -3.19
N ARG A 178 -21.71 12.23 -4.21
CA ARG A 178 -22.49 11.05 -4.59
C ARG A 178 -22.50 9.97 -3.51
N LEU A 179 -21.37 9.76 -2.81
CA LEU A 179 -21.32 8.86 -1.64
C LEU A 179 -22.25 9.35 -0.51
N LYS A 180 -22.35 10.67 -0.30
CA LYS A 180 -23.29 11.26 0.68
C LYS A 180 -24.74 11.07 0.25
N GLU A 181 -25.07 11.34 -1.01
CA GLU A 181 -26.42 11.18 -1.58
C GLU A 181 -26.92 9.75 -1.47
N THR A 182 -26.02 8.77 -1.65
CA THR A 182 -26.36 7.34 -1.52
C THR A 182 -26.29 6.83 -0.07
N GLY A 183 -25.89 7.67 0.88
CA GLY A 183 -25.82 7.33 2.31
C GLY A 183 -24.62 6.48 2.72
N ILE A 184 -23.67 6.22 1.83
CA ILE A 184 -22.53 5.32 2.07
C ILE A 184 -21.19 6.04 2.34
N ARG A 185 -21.20 7.40 2.43
CA ARG A 185 -19.93 8.15 2.63
C ARG A 185 -19.16 7.71 3.87
N ASN A 186 -19.84 7.36 4.93
CA ASN A 186 -19.23 6.96 6.19
C ASN A 186 -18.78 5.49 6.23
N ASP A 187 -19.11 4.72 5.20
CA ASP A 187 -18.68 3.32 5.09
C ASP A 187 -17.21 3.20 4.67
N TYR A 188 -16.64 4.28 4.14
CA TYR A 188 -15.29 4.30 3.59
C TYR A 188 -14.45 5.42 4.21
N ILE A 189 -13.16 5.15 4.41
CA ILE A 189 -12.13 6.18 4.61
C ILE A 189 -11.81 6.74 3.23
N VAL A 190 -11.89 8.06 3.05
CA VAL A 190 -11.63 8.71 1.74
C VAL A 190 -10.33 9.50 1.81
N LEU A 191 -9.35 9.07 1.02
CA LEU A 191 -8.05 9.73 0.88
C LEU A 191 -7.98 10.43 -0.49
N VAL A 192 -7.41 11.62 -0.50
CA VAL A 192 -7.17 12.40 -1.72
C VAL A 192 -5.71 12.79 -1.84
N GLY A 193 -5.17 12.75 -3.05
CA GLY A 193 -3.78 13.12 -3.35
C GLY A 193 -3.60 13.67 -4.76
N GLY A 194 -2.44 14.28 -4.96
CA GLY A 194 -2.04 14.88 -6.23
C GLY A 194 -1.40 16.25 -6.06
N ALA A 195 -0.48 16.62 -6.96
CA ALA A 195 0.36 17.81 -6.82
C ALA A 195 -0.38 19.14 -6.63
N PRO A 196 -1.55 19.42 -7.26
CA PRO A 196 -2.27 20.67 -7.06
C PRO A 196 -3.11 20.72 -5.78
N LEU A 197 -3.24 19.59 -5.05
CA LEU A 197 -4.06 19.50 -3.86
C LEU A 197 -3.29 20.00 -2.62
N ASN A 198 -4.06 20.35 -1.60
CA ASN A 198 -3.57 20.67 -0.26
C ASN A 198 -4.59 20.23 0.81
N GLU A 199 -4.24 20.38 2.07
CA GLU A 199 -5.11 20.01 3.20
C GLU A 199 -6.44 20.76 3.21
N GLU A 200 -6.43 22.05 2.86
CA GLU A 200 -7.63 22.88 2.84
C GLU A 200 -8.63 22.33 1.80
N PHE A 201 -8.15 22.01 0.60
CA PHE A 201 -8.97 21.40 -0.44
C PHE A 201 -9.50 20.03 -0.01
N GLY A 202 -8.65 19.15 0.56
CA GLY A 202 -9.08 17.84 1.07
C GLY A 202 -10.24 17.96 2.06
N LYS A 203 -10.14 18.87 3.04
CA LYS A 203 -11.20 19.17 3.99
C LYS A 203 -12.46 19.75 3.32
N ALA A 204 -12.28 20.68 2.39
CA ALA A 204 -13.40 21.34 1.70
C ALA A 204 -14.23 20.38 0.84
N VAL A 205 -13.63 19.37 0.23
CA VAL A 205 -14.35 18.35 -0.54
C VAL A 205 -14.99 17.27 0.35
N GLY A 206 -14.57 17.18 1.63
CA GLY A 206 -15.08 16.21 2.59
C GLY A 206 -14.34 14.88 2.58
N ALA A 207 -13.06 14.88 2.19
CA ALA A 207 -12.14 13.74 2.39
C ALA A 207 -11.76 13.60 3.87
N ASP A 208 -11.36 12.39 4.28
CA ASP A 208 -10.87 12.14 5.64
C ASP A 208 -9.42 12.59 5.79
N ALA A 209 -8.61 12.53 4.71
CA ALA A 209 -7.27 13.09 4.68
C ALA A 209 -6.80 13.45 3.26
N TYR A 210 -5.91 14.43 3.20
CA TYR A 210 -5.05 14.72 2.07
C TYR A 210 -3.68 14.06 2.30
N CYS A 211 -3.18 13.36 1.30
CA CYS A 211 -1.87 12.74 1.31
C CYS A 211 -0.96 13.43 0.28
N ARG A 212 0.06 14.14 0.77
CA ARG A 212 0.95 14.93 -0.10
C ARG A 212 1.89 14.07 -0.95
N ASP A 213 2.22 12.87 -0.45
CA ASP A 213 3.12 11.91 -1.08
C ASP A 213 2.71 10.47 -0.73
N ALA A 214 3.40 9.49 -1.33
CA ALA A 214 3.08 8.09 -1.19
C ALA A 214 3.41 7.52 0.20
N ALA A 215 4.46 8.00 0.87
CA ALA A 215 4.81 7.56 2.22
C ALA A 215 3.75 8.03 3.23
N ILE A 216 3.32 9.29 3.13
CA ILE A 216 2.23 9.84 3.94
C ILE A 216 0.90 9.12 3.64
N ALA A 217 0.65 8.71 2.39
CA ALA A 217 -0.55 7.95 2.06
C ALA A 217 -0.60 6.60 2.80
N VAL A 218 0.52 5.86 2.84
CA VAL A 218 0.63 4.59 3.58
C VAL A 218 0.43 4.79 5.07
N GLU A 219 1.13 5.75 5.67
CA GLU A 219 1.04 6.04 7.10
C GLU A 219 -0.39 6.45 7.50
N THR A 220 -1.00 7.33 6.71
CA THR A 220 -2.36 7.81 6.94
C THR A 220 -3.39 6.68 6.80
N ALA A 221 -3.25 5.83 5.78
CA ALA A 221 -4.12 4.68 5.57
C ALA A 221 -4.09 3.72 6.78
N LYS A 222 -2.88 3.37 7.27
CA LYS A 222 -2.70 2.51 8.45
C LYS A 222 -3.34 3.12 9.70
N ASN A 223 -3.07 4.40 9.97
CA ASN A 223 -3.53 5.08 11.17
C ASN A 223 -5.06 5.23 11.20
N LEU A 224 -5.67 5.67 10.10
CA LEU A 224 -7.12 5.85 10.02
C LEU A 224 -7.86 4.50 10.09
N LEU A 225 -7.34 3.47 9.44
CA LEU A 225 -7.93 2.14 9.50
C LEU A 225 -7.85 1.54 10.90
N ALA A 226 -6.72 1.68 11.58
CA ALA A 226 -6.55 1.23 12.96
C ALA A 226 -7.50 1.96 13.92
N ALA A 227 -7.61 3.29 13.79
CA ALA A 227 -8.53 4.10 14.59
C ALA A 227 -10.00 3.71 14.36
N ARG A 228 -10.41 3.48 13.10
CA ARG A 228 -11.76 3.04 12.75
C ARG A 228 -12.10 1.68 13.37
N ARG A 229 -11.18 0.72 13.30
CA ARG A 229 -11.36 -0.62 13.89
C ARG A 229 -11.45 -0.58 15.42
N ALA A 230 -10.62 0.25 16.06
CA ALA A 230 -10.67 0.45 17.50
C ALA A 230 -12.00 1.07 17.93
N GLY A 231 -12.52 2.07 17.21
CA GLY A 231 -13.83 2.68 17.46
C GLY A 231 -15.00 1.70 17.28
N ALA A 232 -14.95 0.88 16.23
CA ALA A 232 -15.96 -0.17 15.99
C ALA A 232 -15.95 -1.24 17.10
N SER A 233 -14.76 -1.67 17.55
CA SER A 233 -14.61 -2.63 18.65
C SER A 233 -15.14 -2.08 19.97
N ALA A 234 -14.88 -0.80 20.29
CA ALA A 234 -15.39 -0.16 21.49
C ALA A 234 -16.93 -0.07 21.50
N THR A 235 -17.51 0.26 20.34
CA THR A 235 -18.98 0.32 20.18
C THR A 235 -19.63 -1.06 20.33
N ALA A 236 -19.03 -2.10 19.75
CA ALA A 236 -19.52 -3.47 19.87
C ALA A 236 -19.46 -3.99 21.32
N ALA A 237 -18.37 -3.72 22.05
CA ALA A 237 -18.20 -4.08 23.44
C ALA A 237 -19.22 -3.37 24.36
N ALA A 238 -19.50 -2.09 24.10
CA ALA A 238 -20.49 -1.32 24.83
C ALA A 238 -21.91 -1.86 24.61
N ALA A 239 -22.25 -2.27 23.38
CA ALA A 239 -23.55 -2.87 23.06
C ALA A 239 -23.72 -4.25 23.71
N ALA A 240 -22.68 -5.09 23.77
CA ALA A 240 -22.70 -6.38 24.41
C ALA A 240 -22.88 -6.33 25.95
N ASN A 241 -22.38 -5.25 26.57
CA ASN A 241 -22.53 -5.01 28.01
C ASN A 241 -23.89 -4.40 28.38
N ALA A 242 -24.67 -3.93 27.41
CA ALA A 242 -25.98 -3.31 27.61
C ALA A 242 -27.17 -4.27 27.35
N ALA A 243 -26.89 -5.47 26.85
CA ALA A 243 -27.83 -6.56 26.58
C ALA A 243 -27.80 -7.64 27.70
#